data_2fb4ba257015c91b953bb6d3c72179a2
#
_entry.id   2fb4ba257015c91b953bb6d3c72179a2
#
_cell.length_a   1.000
_cell.length_b   1.000
_cell.length_c   1.000
_cell.angle_alpha   90.00
_cell.angle_beta   90.00
_cell.angle_gamma   90.00
#
_symmetry.space_group_name_H-M   'P 1'
#
loop_
_entity.id
_entity.type
_entity.pdbx_description
1 polymer ?
#
loop_
_entity_poly.entity_id
_entity_poly.type
_entity_poly.pdbx_seq_one_letter_code
_entity_poly.pdbx_strand_id
1 'polypeptide(L)'
;MHVRDHNLAFKRRGLLLTLLVGGLALGMSAVGLSGCSQGVAAPSLQLPPLPYSQNALEPYISQKTVEFHYGKHHLAYVEKTNELIKGTNLAQLSLGEIIKQTAGSPDKAAIFNNAAQAWNHNFYWQSLKPGGGKPEGELLTKIQASFGSVENLKKQLQDAATTQFGSGWAWLVADGDKLKVVKTGNAENPMVQGLTPLLAIDVWEHAYYLDYQNRRADYVKALIDNLLNWEFAAANLPKA
;
A
#
# COMPACT_ATOMS: atom_id res chain seq x y z
N MET A 1 21.42 46.06 37.70
CA MET A 1 22.36 45.57 38.74
C MET A 1 23.23 44.53 38.04
N HIS A 2 24.32 45.01 37.56
CA HIS A 2 25.75 44.68 37.73
C HIS A 2 26.10 43.25 37.29
N VAL A 3 26.78 43.10 36.13
CA VAL A 3 28.22 43.29 35.77
C VAL A 3 29.06 42.07 36.27
N ARG A 4 29.76 41.33 35.47
CA ARG A 4 31.09 41.58 34.89
C ARG A 4 31.64 40.34 34.17
N ASP A 5 32.25 40.69 33.04
CA ASP A 5 33.30 40.02 32.28
C ASP A 5 34.40 39.31 33.07
N HIS A 6 35.06 38.33 32.41
CA HIS A 6 36.53 38.24 32.44
C HIS A 6 37.06 37.40 31.23
N ASN A 7 37.78 38.13 30.36
CA ASN A 7 38.79 37.65 29.42
C ASN A 7 39.98 36.98 30.14
N LEU A 8 40.60 36.01 29.46
CA LEU A 8 42.06 35.84 29.60
C LEU A 8 42.64 35.15 28.37
N ALA A 9 43.39 35.90 27.60
CA ALA A 9 44.28 35.48 26.52
C ALA A 9 45.58 34.89 27.04
N PHE A 10 46.14 33.88 26.40
CA PHE A 10 47.54 33.52 26.57
C PHE A 10 48.24 33.35 25.23
N LYS A 11 49.14 34.32 24.92
CA LYS A 11 50.14 34.26 23.88
C LYS A 11 51.34 33.44 24.37
N ARG A 12 51.92 32.57 23.56
CA ARG A 12 53.37 32.30 23.57
C ARG A 12 53.90 32.09 22.16
N ARG A 13 55.04 32.77 21.95
CA ARG A 13 55.87 32.91 20.78
C ARG A 13 56.94 31.84 20.65
N GLY A 14 57.38 31.67 19.39
CA GLY A 14 58.77 31.29 19.05
C GLY A 14 58.89 29.85 18.55
N LEU A 15 59.50 29.55 17.45
CA LEU A 15 60.82 29.90 16.96
C LEU A 15 60.94 29.42 15.48
N LEU A 16 61.52 30.22 14.63
CA LEU A 16 61.94 29.88 13.27
C LEU A 16 63.06 28.82 13.31
N LEU A 17 63.00 27.84 12.39
CA LEU A 17 64.19 27.19 11.91
C LEU A 17 64.02 26.87 10.39
N THR A 18 64.80 27.62 9.61
CA THR A 18 64.93 27.46 8.16
C THR A 18 65.88 26.36 7.84
N LEU A 19 65.48 25.39 7.04
CA LEU A 19 66.44 24.49 6.32
C LEU A 19 65.95 24.34 4.87
N LEU A 20 66.68 24.93 3.96
CA LEU A 20 66.63 24.73 2.51
C LEU A 20 67.28 23.38 2.20
N VAL A 21 66.54 22.48 1.53
CA VAL A 21 67.15 21.44 0.67
C VAL A 21 66.31 21.34 -0.58
N GLY A 22 66.89 21.60 -1.72
CA GLY A 22 66.26 21.47 -3.02
C GLY A 22 66.13 19.99 -3.46
N GLY A 23 65.18 19.75 -4.34
CA GLY A 23 65.12 18.46 -5.00
C GLY A 23 63.84 18.19 -5.75
N LEU A 24 63.88 18.28 -7.04
CA LEU A 24 63.11 17.59 -8.09
C LEU A 24 61.58 17.64 -8.02
N ALA A 25 61.01 18.46 -8.89
CA ALA A 25 59.62 18.37 -9.30
C ALA A 25 59.39 17.10 -10.18
N LEU A 26 58.74 16.08 -9.61
CA LEU A 26 58.07 15.03 -10.36
C LEU A 26 56.58 15.41 -10.46
N GLY A 27 56.18 15.80 -11.66
CA GLY A 27 54.77 16.06 -11.98
C GLY A 27 53.94 14.77 -11.87
N MET A 28 53.22 14.62 -10.80
CA MET A 28 52.11 13.65 -10.71
C MET A 28 50.83 14.32 -11.25
N SER A 29 50.53 14.00 -12.53
CA SER A 29 49.19 14.26 -13.08
C SER A 29 48.19 13.46 -12.28
N ALA A 30 47.43 14.11 -11.38
CA ALA A 30 46.27 13.53 -10.75
C ALA A 30 45.21 13.32 -11.84
N VAL A 31 45.10 12.10 -12.37
CA VAL A 31 43.94 11.66 -13.14
C VAL A 31 42.79 11.63 -12.17
N GLY A 32 41.94 12.65 -12.21
CA GLY A 32 40.69 12.68 -11.50
C GLY A 32 39.78 11.57 -12.01
N LEU A 33 39.76 10.43 -11.30
CA LEU A 33 38.72 9.44 -11.44
C LEU A 33 37.41 10.09 -10.98
N SER A 34 36.70 10.73 -11.92
CA SER A 34 35.27 11.05 -11.75
C SER A 34 34.53 9.71 -11.67
N GLY A 35 34.44 9.14 -10.47
CA GLY A 35 33.58 8.04 -10.18
C GLY A 35 32.15 8.48 -10.44
N CYS A 36 31.61 8.15 -11.62
CA CYS A 36 30.17 8.13 -11.82
C CYS A 36 29.62 7.14 -10.79
N SER A 37 29.11 7.64 -9.69
CA SER A 37 28.23 6.90 -8.81
C SER A 37 27.03 6.48 -9.68
N GLN A 38 27.07 5.25 -10.20
CA GLN A 38 25.88 4.64 -10.76
C GLN A 38 24.95 4.45 -9.57
N GLY A 39 24.02 5.40 -9.40
CA GLY A 39 22.93 5.25 -8.45
C GLY A 39 22.23 3.94 -8.76
N VAL A 40 22.24 3.00 -7.81
CA VAL A 40 21.47 1.77 -7.91
C VAL A 40 20.03 2.21 -8.16
N ALA A 41 19.47 1.84 -9.33
CA ALA A 41 18.08 2.15 -9.65
C ALA A 41 17.20 1.55 -8.53
N ALA A 42 16.27 2.34 -8.01
CA ALA A 42 15.31 1.84 -7.04
C ALA A 42 14.61 0.60 -7.60
N PRO A 43 14.39 -0.44 -6.78
CA PRO A 43 13.64 -1.61 -7.22
C PRO A 43 12.23 -1.17 -7.63
N SER A 44 11.80 -1.52 -8.85
CA SER A 44 10.45 -1.26 -9.31
C SER A 44 9.45 -2.08 -8.51
N LEU A 45 8.26 -1.51 -8.24
CA LEU A 45 7.13 -2.27 -7.71
C LEU A 45 6.81 -3.44 -8.65
N GLN A 46 6.59 -4.60 -8.07
CA GLN A 46 6.27 -5.82 -8.83
C GLN A 46 4.80 -6.16 -8.64
N LEU A 47 4.19 -6.76 -9.65
CA LEU A 47 2.89 -7.42 -9.52
C LEU A 47 3.09 -8.71 -8.70
N PRO A 48 2.56 -8.81 -7.46
CA PRO A 48 2.73 -10.02 -6.67
C PRO A 48 1.98 -11.19 -7.32
N PRO A 49 2.47 -12.44 -7.21
CA PRO A 49 1.74 -13.58 -7.71
C PRO A 49 0.40 -13.74 -6.98
N LEU A 50 -0.63 -14.24 -7.68
CA LEU A 50 -1.89 -14.63 -7.05
C LEU A 50 -1.63 -15.69 -5.98
N PRO A 51 -2.34 -15.65 -4.82
CA PRO A 51 -2.19 -16.67 -3.78
C PRO A 51 -2.84 -18.02 -4.13
N TYR A 52 -3.49 -18.13 -5.28
CA TYR A 52 -4.16 -19.30 -5.81
C TYR A 52 -4.13 -19.29 -7.36
N SER A 53 -4.50 -20.41 -7.99
CA SER A 53 -4.62 -20.50 -9.45
C SER A 53 -5.78 -19.62 -9.97
N GLN A 54 -5.69 -19.14 -11.21
CA GLN A 54 -6.66 -18.19 -11.79
C GLN A 54 -8.09 -18.74 -11.85
N ASN A 55 -8.25 -20.06 -11.90
CA ASN A 55 -9.57 -20.73 -11.90
C ASN A 55 -10.06 -21.17 -10.50
N ALA A 56 -9.31 -20.88 -9.46
CA ALA A 56 -9.59 -21.41 -8.11
C ALA A 56 -10.83 -20.77 -7.45
N LEU A 57 -11.32 -19.65 -7.97
CA LEU A 57 -12.50 -18.94 -7.45
C LEU A 57 -13.80 -19.37 -8.15
N GLU A 58 -13.72 -20.28 -9.14
CA GLU A 58 -14.91 -20.85 -9.78
C GLU A 58 -15.74 -21.69 -8.79
N PRO A 59 -17.07 -21.72 -8.98
CA PRO A 59 -17.86 -21.12 -10.06
C PRO A 59 -18.26 -19.64 -9.80
N TYR A 60 -17.77 -18.99 -8.76
CA TYR A 60 -18.22 -17.68 -8.32
C TYR A 60 -17.56 -16.52 -9.06
N ILE A 61 -16.30 -16.66 -9.44
CA ILE A 61 -15.55 -15.72 -10.29
C ILE A 61 -14.83 -16.58 -11.33
N SER A 62 -15.11 -16.36 -12.61
CA SER A 62 -14.51 -17.16 -13.68
C SER A 62 -13.02 -16.89 -13.85
N GLN A 63 -12.29 -17.89 -14.35
CA GLN A 63 -10.90 -17.74 -14.76
C GLN A 63 -10.73 -16.52 -15.69
N LYS A 64 -11.64 -16.33 -16.64
CA LYS A 64 -11.60 -15.21 -17.58
C LYS A 64 -11.67 -13.87 -16.87
N THR A 65 -12.52 -13.71 -15.86
CA THR A 65 -12.57 -12.49 -15.03
C THR A 65 -11.25 -12.28 -14.31
N VAL A 66 -10.69 -13.32 -13.69
CA VAL A 66 -9.38 -13.20 -13.01
C VAL A 66 -8.26 -12.84 -13.97
N GLU A 67 -8.19 -13.43 -15.16
CA GLU A 67 -7.20 -13.12 -16.20
C GLU A 67 -7.19 -11.63 -16.58
N PHE A 68 -8.37 -11.03 -16.79
CA PHE A 68 -8.47 -9.60 -17.09
C PHE A 68 -8.23 -8.73 -15.86
N HIS A 69 -8.83 -9.07 -14.73
CA HIS A 69 -8.79 -8.28 -13.52
C HIS A 69 -7.36 -8.22 -12.94
N TYR A 70 -6.68 -9.38 -12.84
CA TYR A 70 -5.29 -9.44 -12.37
C TYR A 70 -4.28 -9.08 -13.48
N GLY A 71 -4.39 -9.73 -14.63
CA GLY A 71 -3.38 -9.66 -15.69
C GLY A 71 -3.44 -8.42 -16.57
N LYS A 72 -4.53 -7.62 -16.49
CA LYS A 72 -4.67 -6.36 -17.23
C LYS A 72 -4.88 -5.18 -16.29
N HIS A 73 -5.96 -5.14 -15.52
CA HIS A 73 -6.26 -3.98 -14.66
C HIS A 73 -5.23 -3.81 -13.55
N HIS A 74 -4.99 -4.84 -12.75
CA HIS A 74 -4.03 -4.76 -11.64
C HIS A 74 -2.60 -4.50 -12.15
N LEU A 75 -2.16 -5.23 -13.18
CA LEU A 75 -0.84 -5.02 -13.80
C LEU A 75 -0.68 -3.56 -14.27
N ALA A 76 -1.68 -3.01 -14.96
CA ALA A 76 -1.61 -1.63 -15.46
C ALA A 76 -1.46 -0.60 -14.33
N TYR A 77 -2.11 -0.80 -13.18
CA TYR A 77 -1.91 0.07 -12.02
C TYR A 77 -0.48 0.00 -11.45
N VAL A 78 0.10 -1.19 -11.39
CA VAL A 78 1.50 -1.37 -10.95
C VAL A 78 2.47 -0.69 -11.92
N GLU A 79 2.32 -0.95 -13.22
CA GLU A 79 3.16 -0.35 -14.27
C GLU A 79 3.04 1.18 -14.29
N LYS A 80 1.82 1.70 -14.21
CA LYS A 80 1.58 3.15 -14.20
C LYS A 80 2.13 3.81 -12.93
N THR A 81 2.04 3.16 -11.78
CA THR A 81 2.67 3.66 -10.56
C THR A 81 4.19 3.78 -10.76
N ASN A 82 4.85 2.72 -11.25
CA ASN A 82 6.29 2.73 -11.53
C ASN A 82 6.68 3.85 -12.50
N GLU A 83 5.91 4.06 -13.57
CA GLU A 83 6.14 5.15 -14.52
C GLU A 83 6.11 6.53 -13.81
N LEU A 84 5.06 6.77 -13.01
CA LEU A 84 4.80 8.06 -12.37
C LEU A 84 5.79 8.40 -11.25
N ILE A 85 6.31 7.41 -10.53
CA ILE A 85 7.27 7.62 -9.43
C ILE A 85 8.72 7.59 -9.88
N LYS A 86 9.00 7.21 -11.14
CA LYS A 86 10.37 7.09 -11.68
C LYS A 86 11.14 8.41 -11.52
N GLY A 87 12.33 8.33 -10.94
CA GLY A 87 13.19 9.50 -10.71
C GLY A 87 12.74 10.44 -9.59
N THR A 88 11.70 10.08 -8.84
CA THR A 88 11.24 10.80 -7.66
C THR A 88 11.70 10.13 -6.36
N ASN A 89 11.60 10.82 -5.23
CA ASN A 89 11.83 10.24 -3.91
C ASN A 89 10.80 9.16 -3.53
N LEU A 90 9.66 9.11 -4.20
CA LEU A 90 8.63 8.09 -3.98
C LEU A 90 9.05 6.70 -4.48
N ALA A 91 10.00 6.63 -5.41
CA ALA A 91 10.47 5.35 -5.99
C ALA A 91 11.12 4.39 -4.97
N GLN A 92 11.51 4.91 -3.80
CA GLN A 92 12.12 4.12 -2.70
C GLN A 92 11.09 3.65 -1.66
N LEU A 93 9.83 4.04 -1.81
CA LEU A 93 8.79 3.83 -0.81
C LEU A 93 7.93 2.62 -1.13
N SER A 94 7.34 2.02 -0.10
CA SER A 94 6.28 1.04 -0.25
C SER A 94 4.98 1.68 -0.79
N LEU A 95 4.11 0.88 -1.41
CA LEU A 95 2.80 1.36 -1.87
C LEU A 95 2.01 2.09 -0.76
N GLY A 96 2.03 1.56 0.47
CA GLY A 96 1.34 2.17 1.60
C GLY A 96 1.89 3.56 1.97
N GLU A 97 3.21 3.74 1.89
CA GLU A 97 3.85 5.05 2.12
C GLU A 97 3.56 6.03 0.99
N ILE A 98 3.61 5.56 -0.27
CA ILE A 98 3.24 6.38 -1.45
C ILE A 98 1.81 6.89 -1.29
N ILE A 99 0.85 6.01 -0.97
CA ILE A 99 -0.55 6.37 -0.76
C ILE A 99 -0.67 7.46 0.31
N LYS A 100 -0.05 7.27 1.48
CA LYS A 100 -0.11 8.24 2.58
C LYS A 100 0.50 9.59 2.23
N GLN A 101 1.61 9.61 1.46
CA GLN A 101 2.30 10.84 1.07
C GLN A 101 1.64 11.59 -0.10
N THR A 102 0.75 10.94 -0.83
CA THR A 102 0.09 11.52 -2.00
C THR A 102 -1.39 11.79 -1.80
N ALA A 103 -1.97 11.26 -0.71
CA ALA A 103 -3.36 11.48 -0.36
C ALA A 103 -3.68 12.97 -0.20
N GLY A 104 -4.81 13.40 -0.77
CA GLY A 104 -5.28 14.78 -0.67
C GLY A 104 -4.47 15.82 -1.44
N SER A 105 -3.44 15.42 -2.20
CA SER A 105 -2.61 16.32 -3.00
C SER A 105 -3.09 16.32 -4.47
N PRO A 106 -3.73 17.40 -4.96
CA PRO A 106 -4.27 17.44 -6.32
C PRO A 106 -3.22 17.22 -7.43
N ASP A 107 -2.01 17.75 -7.23
CA ASP A 107 -0.86 17.59 -8.13
C ASP A 107 -0.31 16.15 -8.16
N LYS A 108 -0.62 15.34 -7.15
CA LYS A 108 -0.21 13.93 -7.04
C LYS A 108 -1.37 12.95 -7.21
N ALA A 109 -2.55 13.43 -7.64
CA ALA A 109 -3.74 12.59 -7.75
C ALA A 109 -3.53 11.37 -8.67
N ALA A 110 -2.77 11.52 -9.76
CA ALA A 110 -2.45 10.39 -10.65
C ALA A 110 -1.60 9.33 -9.94
N ILE A 111 -0.61 9.73 -9.13
CA ILE A 111 0.22 8.80 -8.35
C ILE A 111 -0.64 8.11 -7.30
N PHE A 112 -1.41 8.89 -6.52
CA PHE A 112 -2.32 8.36 -5.51
C PHE A 112 -3.26 7.30 -6.09
N ASN A 113 -3.98 7.64 -7.17
CA ASN A 113 -4.96 6.75 -7.76
C ASN A 113 -4.36 5.41 -8.22
N ASN A 114 -3.21 5.43 -8.90
CA ASN A 114 -2.59 4.20 -9.37
C ASN A 114 -1.95 3.39 -8.24
N ALA A 115 -1.25 4.03 -7.30
CA ALA A 115 -0.66 3.35 -6.15
C ALA A 115 -1.72 2.75 -5.22
N ALA A 116 -2.81 3.50 -4.96
CA ALA A 116 -3.92 3.00 -4.16
C ALA A 116 -4.62 1.82 -4.85
N GLN A 117 -4.87 1.90 -6.16
CA GLN A 117 -5.45 0.77 -6.92
C GLN A 117 -4.52 -0.45 -6.92
N ALA A 118 -3.21 -0.26 -7.11
CA ALA A 118 -2.25 -1.37 -7.02
C ALA A 118 -2.30 -2.03 -5.62
N TRP A 119 -2.34 -1.24 -4.56
CA TRP A 119 -2.45 -1.74 -3.19
C TRP A 119 -3.80 -2.40 -2.91
N ASN A 120 -4.92 -1.78 -3.32
CA ASN A 120 -6.27 -2.29 -3.11
C ASN A 120 -6.44 -3.67 -3.76
N HIS A 121 -5.90 -3.85 -4.98
CA HIS A 121 -5.95 -5.13 -5.67
C HIS A 121 -5.05 -6.19 -5.04
N ASN A 122 -3.82 -5.83 -4.58
CA ASN A 122 -2.97 -6.74 -3.79
C ASN A 122 -3.74 -7.27 -2.58
N PHE A 123 -4.44 -6.38 -1.89
CA PHE A 123 -5.20 -6.69 -0.69
C PHE A 123 -6.47 -7.49 -1.00
N TYR A 124 -7.15 -7.18 -2.10
CA TYR A 124 -8.34 -7.89 -2.57
C TYR A 124 -8.05 -9.36 -2.87
N TRP A 125 -6.97 -9.68 -3.59
CA TRP A 125 -6.62 -11.07 -3.88
C TRP A 125 -6.38 -11.89 -2.61
N GLN A 126 -5.78 -11.30 -1.60
CA GLN A 126 -5.58 -11.93 -0.29
C GLN A 126 -6.88 -12.04 0.52
N SER A 127 -7.82 -11.12 0.30
CA SER A 127 -9.14 -11.12 0.95
C SER A 127 -10.03 -12.26 0.48
N LEU A 128 -9.66 -12.94 -0.61
CA LEU A 128 -10.39 -14.09 -1.16
C LEU A 128 -9.60 -15.37 -0.96
N LYS A 129 -10.35 -16.45 -0.77
CA LYS A 129 -9.82 -17.81 -0.60
C LYS A 129 -10.79 -18.81 -1.25
N PRO A 130 -10.28 -19.78 -2.06
CA PRO A 130 -11.12 -20.85 -2.56
C PRO A 130 -11.85 -21.57 -1.43
N GLY A 131 -13.18 -21.68 -1.53
CA GLY A 131 -14.03 -22.27 -0.50
C GLY A 131 -14.26 -21.38 0.74
N GLY A 132 -13.69 -20.19 0.79
CA GLY A 132 -13.92 -19.22 1.87
C GLY A 132 -13.52 -19.74 3.25
N GLY A 133 -14.40 -19.54 4.24
CA GLY A 133 -14.19 -19.99 5.61
C GLY A 133 -15.18 -19.39 6.59
N LYS A 134 -14.82 -19.43 7.86
CA LYS A 134 -15.57 -18.78 8.95
C LYS A 134 -14.60 -17.99 9.83
N PRO A 135 -15.01 -16.86 10.41
CA PRO A 135 -14.19 -16.16 11.39
C PRO A 135 -14.11 -16.96 12.69
N GLU A 136 -12.92 -16.99 13.28
CA GLU A 136 -12.65 -17.73 14.52
C GLU A 136 -11.81 -16.87 15.48
N GLY A 137 -11.62 -17.35 16.70
CA GLY A 137 -10.74 -16.76 17.70
C GLY A 137 -11.06 -15.30 18.02
N GLU A 138 -10.01 -14.47 18.09
CA GLU A 138 -10.13 -13.05 18.42
C GLU A 138 -10.97 -12.28 17.39
N LEU A 139 -10.84 -12.58 16.11
CA LEU A 139 -11.65 -11.95 15.07
C LEU A 139 -13.14 -12.18 15.30
N LEU A 140 -13.56 -13.41 15.62
CA LEU A 140 -14.96 -13.73 15.91
C LEU A 140 -15.44 -12.95 17.14
N THR A 141 -14.64 -12.88 18.19
CA THR A 141 -14.98 -12.10 19.41
C THR A 141 -15.18 -10.63 19.09
N LYS A 142 -14.28 -10.01 18.31
CA LYS A 142 -14.40 -8.61 17.89
C LYS A 142 -15.61 -8.38 16.95
N ILE A 143 -15.92 -9.35 16.07
CA ILE A 143 -17.13 -9.31 15.22
C ILE A 143 -18.40 -9.32 16.10
N GLN A 144 -18.48 -10.23 17.05
CA GLN A 144 -19.62 -10.31 17.96
C GLN A 144 -19.79 -9.01 18.78
N ALA A 145 -18.70 -8.45 19.27
CA ALA A 145 -18.72 -7.20 20.01
C ALA A 145 -19.14 -5.99 19.16
N SER A 146 -18.75 -5.95 17.87
CA SER A 146 -18.98 -4.80 16.99
C SER A 146 -20.30 -4.87 16.22
N PHE A 147 -20.74 -6.09 15.86
CA PHE A 147 -21.89 -6.31 14.96
C PHE A 147 -23.00 -7.18 15.57
N GLY A 148 -22.75 -7.79 16.72
CA GLY A 148 -23.67 -8.74 17.38
C GLY A 148 -23.62 -10.14 16.77
N SER A 149 -23.37 -10.31 15.47
CA SER A 149 -23.21 -11.61 14.80
C SER A 149 -22.42 -11.51 13.50
N VAL A 150 -21.96 -12.65 13.00
CA VAL A 150 -21.30 -12.76 11.68
C VAL A 150 -22.29 -12.44 10.55
N GLU A 151 -23.54 -12.83 10.70
CA GLU A 151 -24.61 -12.56 9.74
C GLU A 151 -24.87 -11.05 9.60
N ASN A 152 -24.90 -10.33 10.70
CA ASN A 152 -25.03 -8.88 10.70
C ASN A 152 -23.84 -8.20 10.02
N LEU A 153 -22.60 -8.66 10.26
CA LEU A 153 -21.42 -8.19 9.55
C LEU A 153 -21.54 -8.43 8.04
N LYS A 154 -21.86 -9.68 7.63
CA LYS A 154 -22.06 -10.03 6.22
C LYS A 154 -23.14 -9.15 5.56
N LYS A 155 -24.25 -8.91 6.26
CA LYS A 155 -25.29 -8.01 5.77
C LYS A 155 -24.77 -6.59 5.56
N GLN A 156 -24.03 -6.03 6.53
CA GLN A 156 -23.46 -4.69 6.40
C GLN A 156 -22.42 -4.61 5.26
N LEU A 157 -21.59 -5.64 5.07
CA LEU A 157 -20.67 -5.72 3.92
C LEU A 157 -21.43 -5.74 2.60
N GLN A 158 -22.50 -6.54 2.51
CA GLN A 158 -23.33 -6.62 1.32
C GLN A 158 -24.02 -5.26 1.05
N ASP A 159 -24.58 -4.62 2.06
CA ASP A 159 -25.23 -3.31 1.93
C ASP A 159 -24.21 -2.24 1.50
N ALA A 160 -23.01 -2.21 2.09
CA ALA A 160 -21.94 -1.27 1.70
C ALA A 160 -21.49 -1.48 0.26
N ALA A 161 -21.22 -2.72 -0.14
CA ALA A 161 -20.77 -3.07 -1.48
C ALA A 161 -21.82 -2.78 -2.56
N THR A 162 -23.08 -3.10 -2.31
CA THR A 162 -24.17 -2.89 -3.28
C THR A 162 -24.59 -1.43 -3.40
N THR A 163 -24.50 -0.67 -2.31
CA THR A 163 -24.88 0.76 -2.28
C THR A 163 -23.71 1.70 -2.60
N GLN A 164 -22.51 1.19 -2.86
CA GLN A 164 -21.41 2.02 -3.37
C GLN A 164 -21.79 2.54 -4.76
N PHE A 165 -21.99 3.86 -4.86
CA PHE A 165 -22.34 4.48 -6.14
C PHE A 165 -21.15 4.53 -7.08
N GLY A 166 -21.31 4.01 -8.29
CA GLY A 166 -20.23 3.92 -9.27
C GLY A 166 -19.17 2.88 -8.89
N SER A 167 -17.92 3.15 -9.25
CA SER A 167 -16.77 2.32 -8.94
C SER A 167 -16.29 2.54 -7.52
N GLY A 168 -15.75 1.51 -6.89
CA GLY A 168 -15.21 1.63 -5.53
C GLY A 168 -15.05 0.30 -4.85
N TRP A 169 -15.07 0.33 -3.52
CA TRP A 169 -14.71 -0.77 -2.65
C TRP A 169 -15.60 -0.81 -1.40
N ALA A 170 -15.82 -1.99 -0.86
CA ALA A 170 -16.34 -2.16 0.50
C ALA A 170 -15.28 -2.86 1.36
N TRP A 171 -15.21 -2.48 2.63
CA TRP A 171 -14.14 -2.91 3.52
C TRP A 171 -14.69 -3.34 4.87
N LEU A 172 -14.10 -4.39 5.43
CA LEU A 172 -14.05 -4.59 6.88
C LEU A 172 -12.76 -3.94 7.38
N VAL A 173 -12.86 -3.06 8.38
CA VAL A 173 -11.71 -2.34 8.95
C VAL A 173 -11.72 -2.43 10.47
N ALA A 174 -10.52 -2.29 11.08
CA ALA A 174 -10.40 -1.99 12.49
C ALA A 174 -10.19 -0.47 12.69
N ASP A 175 -10.87 0.07 13.69
CA ASP A 175 -10.76 1.44 14.20
C ASP A 175 -10.52 1.37 15.71
N GLY A 176 -9.24 1.35 16.09
CA GLY A 176 -8.84 0.94 17.43
C GLY A 176 -9.32 -0.47 17.75
N ASP A 177 -10.04 -0.63 18.86
CA ASP A 177 -10.56 -1.94 19.30
C ASP A 177 -11.85 -2.39 18.60
N LYS A 178 -12.47 -1.51 17.83
CA LYS A 178 -13.77 -1.78 17.18
C LYS A 178 -13.58 -2.14 15.72
N LEU A 179 -14.45 -2.99 15.22
CA LEU A 179 -14.57 -3.28 13.79
C LEU A 179 -15.69 -2.43 13.18
N LYS A 180 -15.48 -1.99 11.94
CA LYS A 180 -16.44 -1.22 11.14
C LYS A 180 -16.51 -1.74 9.72
N VAL A 181 -17.65 -1.55 9.07
CA VAL A 181 -17.78 -1.67 7.62
C VAL A 181 -17.78 -0.25 7.04
N VAL A 182 -16.91 -0.01 6.07
CA VAL A 182 -16.85 1.26 5.34
C VAL A 182 -16.88 1.00 3.85
N LYS A 183 -17.22 2.02 3.06
CA LYS A 183 -17.11 1.99 1.60
C LYS A 183 -16.35 3.22 1.11
N THR A 184 -15.60 3.06 0.04
CA THR A 184 -14.81 4.13 -0.57
C THR A 184 -15.05 4.19 -2.07
N GLY A 185 -15.01 5.39 -2.63
CA GLY A 185 -15.17 5.60 -4.06
C GLY A 185 -13.86 5.47 -4.81
N ASN A 186 -13.93 5.04 -6.07
CA ASN A 186 -12.78 4.99 -6.98
C ASN A 186 -11.56 4.28 -6.38
N ALA A 187 -10.45 4.99 -6.23
CA ALA A 187 -9.18 4.46 -5.70
C ALA A 187 -8.99 4.69 -4.19
N GLU A 188 -9.93 5.36 -3.52
CA GLU A 188 -9.78 5.69 -2.10
C GLU A 188 -9.53 4.46 -1.24
N ASN A 189 -8.73 4.66 -0.19
CA ASN A 189 -8.27 3.61 0.70
C ASN A 189 -8.47 4.02 2.17
N PRO A 190 -9.03 3.14 3.02
CA PRO A 190 -9.29 3.47 4.43
C PRO A 190 -8.05 3.83 5.24
N MET A 191 -6.84 3.39 4.82
CA MET A 191 -5.58 3.73 5.52
C MET A 191 -5.31 5.23 5.59
N VAL A 192 -5.81 6.03 4.62
CA VAL A 192 -5.64 7.49 4.65
C VAL A 192 -6.51 8.15 5.71
N GLN A 193 -7.47 7.43 6.26
CA GLN A 193 -8.34 7.83 7.37
C GLN A 193 -7.87 7.26 8.72
N GLY A 194 -6.69 6.62 8.76
CA GLY A 194 -6.16 5.98 9.96
C GLY A 194 -6.80 4.63 10.31
N LEU A 195 -7.61 4.07 9.43
CA LEU A 195 -8.26 2.77 9.63
C LEU A 195 -7.34 1.62 9.15
N THR A 196 -7.45 0.46 9.79
CA THR A 196 -6.71 -0.74 9.39
C THR A 196 -7.62 -1.66 8.58
N PRO A 197 -7.36 -1.87 7.26
CA PRO A 197 -8.12 -2.80 6.45
C PRO A 197 -7.93 -4.26 6.91
N LEU A 198 -9.02 -5.01 6.98
CA LEU A 198 -9.04 -6.44 7.31
C LEU A 198 -9.51 -7.29 6.12
N LEU A 199 -10.51 -6.82 5.37
CA LEU A 199 -11.00 -7.42 4.12
C LEU A 199 -11.39 -6.30 3.14
N ALA A 200 -11.27 -6.59 1.84
CA ALA A 200 -11.72 -5.74 0.76
C ALA A 200 -12.63 -6.50 -0.20
N ILE A 201 -13.66 -5.82 -0.71
CA ILE A 201 -14.53 -6.27 -1.80
C ILE A 201 -14.46 -5.21 -2.90
N ASP A 202 -13.99 -5.60 -4.06
CA ASP A 202 -13.96 -4.76 -5.25
C ASP A 202 -15.36 -4.69 -5.88
N VAL A 203 -15.87 -3.48 -6.08
CA VAL A 203 -17.15 -3.26 -6.76
C VAL A 203 -17.01 -2.37 -8.02
N TRP A 204 -15.79 -2.24 -8.52
CA TRP A 204 -15.57 -1.81 -9.89
C TRP A 204 -16.19 -2.83 -10.86
N GLU A 205 -16.76 -2.38 -11.97
CA GLU A 205 -17.40 -3.28 -12.93
C GLU A 205 -16.44 -4.33 -13.50
N HIS A 206 -15.16 -4.02 -13.64
CA HIS A 206 -14.16 -4.99 -14.10
C HIS A 206 -14.02 -6.22 -13.19
N ALA A 207 -14.42 -6.13 -11.93
CA ALA A 207 -14.35 -7.25 -10.98
C ALA A 207 -15.43 -8.31 -11.24
N TYR A 208 -16.53 -7.95 -11.89
CA TYR A 208 -17.71 -8.85 -11.98
C TYR A 208 -18.48 -8.81 -13.29
N TYR A 209 -18.27 -7.83 -14.18
CA TYR A 209 -19.17 -7.61 -15.31
C TYR A 209 -19.20 -8.75 -16.32
N LEU A 210 -18.08 -9.48 -16.51
CA LEU A 210 -18.03 -10.63 -17.41
C LEU A 210 -18.92 -11.78 -16.95
N ASP A 211 -19.06 -11.95 -15.61
CA ASP A 211 -19.81 -13.07 -15.03
C ASP A 211 -21.24 -12.68 -14.63
N TYR A 212 -21.43 -11.46 -14.16
CA TYR A 212 -22.67 -11.01 -13.54
C TYR A 212 -23.34 -9.83 -14.28
N GLN A 213 -22.69 -9.16 -15.23
CA GLN A 213 -23.16 -7.96 -15.90
C GLN A 213 -23.59 -6.89 -14.85
N ASN A 214 -24.83 -6.40 -14.93
CA ASN A 214 -25.36 -5.40 -14.00
C ASN A 214 -25.79 -5.96 -12.64
N ARG A 215 -25.64 -7.26 -12.41
CA ARG A 215 -26.08 -7.94 -11.18
C ARG A 215 -25.02 -7.88 -10.07
N ARG A 216 -24.56 -6.67 -9.71
CA ARG A 216 -23.57 -6.47 -8.63
C ARG A 216 -23.99 -7.17 -7.34
N ALA A 217 -25.27 -7.14 -6.99
CA ALA A 217 -25.76 -7.76 -5.76
C ALA A 217 -25.52 -9.28 -5.73
N ASP A 218 -25.67 -9.95 -6.86
CA ASP A 218 -25.44 -11.41 -6.96
C ASP A 218 -23.95 -11.73 -6.82
N TYR A 219 -23.07 -10.95 -7.48
CA TYR A 219 -21.62 -11.06 -7.32
C TYR A 219 -21.19 -10.88 -5.86
N VAL A 220 -21.64 -9.79 -5.24
CA VAL A 220 -21.30 -9.48 -3.85
C VAL A 220 -21.77 -10.57 -2.90
N LYS A 221 -23.00 -11.08 -3.10
CA LYS A 221 -23.51 -12.19 -2.31
C LYS A 221 -22.69 -13.47 -2.49
N ALA A 222 -22.38 -13.83 -3.73
CA ALA A 222 -21.58 -15.02 -4.03
C ALA A 222 -20.19 -14.94 -3.39
N LEU A 223 -19.54 -13.77 -3.45
CA LEU A 223 -18.23 -13.53 -2.85
C LEU A 223 -18.29 -13.63 -1.32
N ILE A 224 -19.24 -12.94 -0.66
CA ILE A 224 -19.35 -12.91 0.80
C ILE A 224 -19.67 -14.30 1.37
N ASP A 225 -20.51 -15.07 0.68
CA ASP A 225 -20.93 -16.37 1.18
C ASP A 225 -19.88 -17.46 1.00
N ASN A 226 -19.02 -17.36 -0.04
CA ASN A 226 -18.23 -18.50 -0.48
C ASN A 226 -16.72 -18.24 -0.58
N LEU A 227 -16.26 -16.98 -0.58
CA LEU A 227 -14.87 -16.69 -0.93
C LEU A 227 -14.10 -15.86 0.10
N LEU A 228 -14.74 -15.27 1.13
CA LEU A 228 -14.04 -14.42 2.09
C LEU A 228 -12.98 -15.19 2.88
N ASN A 229 -11.76 -14.65 2.88
CA ASN A 229 -10.61 -15.19 3.62
C ASN A 229 -10.56 -14.63 5.04
N TRP A 230 -11.24 -15.30 5.96
CA TRP A 230 -11.31 -14.88 7.37
C TRP A 230 -9.98 -15.05 8.11
N GLU A 231 -9.11 -15.97 7.68
CA GLU A 231 -7.76 -16.15 8.23
C GLU A 231 -6.91 -14.92 7.92
N PHE A 232 -6.99 -14.42 6.68
CA PHE A 232 -6.33 -13.16 6.30
C PHE A 232 -6.88 -11.97 7.09
N ALA A 233 -8.19 -11.88 7.27
CA ALA A 233 -8.78 -10.84 8.11
C ALA A 233 -8.25 -10.88 9.55
N ALA A 234 -8.15 -12.07 10.14
CA ALA A 234 -7.60 -12.27 11.49
C ALA A 234 -6.11 -11.88 11.58
N ALA A 235 -5.33 -12.23 10.55
CA ALA A 235 -3.90 -11.88 10.49
C ALA A 235 -3.65 -10.36 10.40
N ASN A 236 -4.61 -9.59 9.91
CA ASN A 236 -4.54 -8.13 9.80
C ASN A 236 -5.08 -7.40 11.04
N LEU A 237 -5.60 -8.10 12.05
CA LEU A 237 -5.99 -7.45 13.30
C LEU A 237 -4.80 -6.70 13.92
N PRO A 238 -4.99 -5.44 14.34
CA PRO A 238 -3.95 -4.74 15.10
C PRO A 238 -3.57 -5.58 16.34
N LYS A 239 -2.27 -5.74 16.54
CA LYS A 239 -1.78 -6.38 17.77
C LYS A 239 -1.99 -5.43 18.94
N ALA A 240 -2.49 -5.99 20.05
CA ALA A 240 -2.66 -5.25 21.29
C ALA A 240 -1.31 -4.79 21.87
#